data_f24d7d657a355600c46b159cfc008621
#
_entry.id   f24d7d657a355600c46b159cfc008621
#
_cell.length_a   1.000
_cell.length_b   1.000
_cell.length_c   1.000
_cell.angle_alpha   90.00
_cell.angle_beta   90.00
_cell.angle_gamma   90.00
#
_symmetry.space_group_name_H-M   'P 1'
#
loop_
_entity.id
_entity.type
_entity.pdbx_description
1 polymer ?
#
loop_
_entity_poly.entity_id
_entity_poly.type
_entity_poly.pdbx_seq_one_letter_code
_entity_poly.pdbx_strand_id
1 'polypeptide(L)'
;GKEQHYGCVALHAAPRSRGAGNAVRLGDFYPTDPREAARLWPKAWVDAAVQGVTDALQSGAITGYPLQDVDVTITGLKRRDNTSSAPGYHMAAGAALRRALADADPVALEPVMAVEIVVPEAHLGAAISLFGACGGKVENLLDRAGQKVMQGLAPLRQMFGFSTSLRSATQGRAGLVMKFEKFDRV
;
A
#
# COMPACT_ATOMS: atom_id res chain seq x y z
N GLY A 1 -17.93 -1.30 -37.86
CA GLY A 1 -18.52 -2.12 -36.82
C GLY A 1 -17.76 -1.88 -35.52
N LYS A 2 -18.45 -1.85 -34.36
CA LYS A 2 -17.79 -1.78 -33.07
C LYS A 2 -17.06 -3.09 -32.83
N GLU A 3 -15.74 -3.07 -32.63
CA GLU A 3 -15.00 -4.23 -32.18
C GLU A 3 -15.59 -4.71 -30.84
N GLN A 4 -15.96 -5.97 -30.79
CA GLN A 4 -16.44 -6.60 -29.55
C GLN A 4 -15.26 -7.20 -28.83
N HIS A 5 -15.03 -6.79 -27.58
CA HIS A 5 -14.00 -7.31 -26.73
C HIS A 5 -14.63 -8.17 -25.63
N TYR A 6 -14.19 -9.40 -25.52
CA TYR A 6 -14.61 -10.29 -24.44
C TYR A 6 -13.41 -10.68 -23.58
N GLY A 7 -13.62 -10.67 -22.28
CA GLY A 7 -12.75 -11.25 -21.28
C GLY A 7 -13.58 -11.70 -20.09
N CYS A 8 -13.16 -12.78 -19.46
CA CYS A 8 -13.73 -13.23 -18.19
C CYS A 8 -12.58 -13.74 -17.32
N VAL A 9 -12.45 -13.17 -16.15
CA VAL A 9 -11.36 -13.43 -15.21
C VAL A 9 -11.96 -13.79 -13.86
N ALA A 10 -11.50 -14.89 -13.29
CA ALA A 10 -11.75 -15.27 -11.91
C ALA A 10 -10.46 -15.04 -11.12
N LEU A 11 -10.57 -14.48 -9.94
CA LEU A 11 -9.44 -14.23 -9.06
C LEU A 11 -9.82 -14.37 -7.59
N HIS A 12 -8.80 -14.56 -6.77
CA HIS A 12 -8.85 -14.50 -5.31
C HIS A 12 -7.90 -13.40 -4.83
N ALA A 13 -8.35 -12.56 -3.91
CA ALA A 13 -7.54 -11.54 -3.28
C ALA A 13 -7.45 -11.81 -1.77
N ALA A 14 -6.24 -11.71 -1.22
CA ALA A 14 -5.98 -11.92 0.20
C ALA A 14 -5.03 -10.86 0.74
N PRO A 15 -5.14 -10.48 2.03
CA PRO A 15 -4.18 -9.58 2.65
C PRO A 15 -2.82 -10.25 2.81
N ARG A 16 -1.76 -9.45 2.75
CA ARG A 16 -0.38 -9.81 3.09
C ARG A 16 0.06 -9.12 4.37
N SER A 17 1.21 -9.54 4.90
CA SER A 17 1.84 -8.84 6.02
C SER A 17 2.18 -7.40 5.67
N ARG A 18 2.08 -6.49 6.63
CA ARG A 18 2.39 -5.07 6.43
C ARG A 18 3.80 -4.88 5.89
N GLY A 19 3.92 -4.05 4.83
CA GLY A 19 5.18 -3.76 4.16
C GLY A 19 5.62 -4.84 3.16
N ALA A 20 4.84 -5.92 2.96
CA ALA A 20 5.19 -6.97 2.01
C ALA A 20 4.93 -6.57 0.54
N GLY A 21 4.23 -5.45 0.32
CA GLY A 21 3.85 -4.99 -1.01
C GLY A 21 2.78 -5.87 -1.69
N ASN A 22 2.38 -5.49 -2.89
CA ASN A 22 1.42 -6.25 -3.67
C ASN A 22 2.09 -7.37 -4.46
N ALA A 23 1.36 -8.46 -4.67
CA ALA A 23 1.77 -9.54 -5.57
C ALA A 23 0.60 -9.97 -6.46
N VAL A 24 0.90 -10.30 -7.71
CA VAL A 24 -0.06 -10.86 -8.66
C VAL A 24 0.49 -12.17 -9.18
N ARG A 25 -0.28 -13.23 -9.09
CA ARG A 25 0.13 -14.58 -9.49
C ARG A 25 -0.92 -15.24 -10.37
N LEU A 26 -0.46 -16.22 -11.16
CA LEU A 26 -1.34 -17.13 -11.89
C LEU A 26 -1.53 -18.40 -11.03
N GLY A 27 -2.75 -18.84 -10.90
CA GLY A 27 -3.09 -20.08 -10.20
C GLY A 27 -2.94 -21.31 -11.09
N ASP A 28 -3.41 -22.46 -10.58
CA ASP A 28 -3.21 -23.78 -11.17
C ASP A 28 -3.86 -23.99 -12.55
N PHE A 29 -4.74 -23.07 -12.99
CA PHE A 29 -5.30 -23.10 -14.33
C PHE A 29 -4.26 -22.84 -15.43
N TYR A 30 -3.13 -22.20 -15.06
CA TYR A 30 -2.06 -21.85 -15.98
C TYR A 30 -0.95 -22.89 -15.88
N PRO A 31 -0.68 -23.64 -16.98
CA PRO A 31 0.32 -24.70 -16.94
C PRO A 31 1.71 -24.19 -16.66
N THR A 32 2.49 -24.98 -15.91
CA THR A 32 3.91 -24.71 -15.66
C THR A 32 4.79 -24.98 -16.88
N ASP A 33 4.35 -25.89 -17.78
CA ASP A 33 5.02 -26.10 -19.06
C ASP A 33 4.72 -24.94 -20.02
N PRO A 34 5.74 -24.19 -20.48
CA PRO A 34 5.55 -23.04 -21.36
C PRO A 34 4.89 -23.38 -22.70
N ARG A 35 5.12 -24.61 -23.24
CA ARG A 35 4.53 -25.05 -24.51
C ARG A 35 3.04 -25.31 -24.35
N GLU A 36 2.67 -25.96 -23.29
CA GLU A 36 1.27 -26.20 -22.95
C GLU A 36 0.53 -24.90 -22.65
N ALA A 37 1.13 -24.04 -21.86
CA ALA A 37 0.61 -22.72 -21.54
C ALA A 37 0.34 -21.90 -22.82
N ALA A 38 1.30 -21.81 -23.73
CA ALA A 38 1.14 -21.08 -24.99
C ALA A 38 0.05 -21.66 -25.92
N ARG A 39 -0.18 -22.97 -25.84
CA ARG A 39 -1.23 -23.65 -26.61
C ARG A 39 -2.62 -23.32 -26.06
N LEU A 40 -2.78 -23.28 -24.75
CA LEU A 40 -4.08 -23.05 -24.10
C LEU A 40 -4.44 -21.58 -24.04
N TRP A 41 -3.45 -20.73 -23.73
CA TRP A 41 -3.66 -19.31 -23.46
C TRP A 41 -2.66 -18.46 -24.22
N PRO A 42 -3.09 -17.67 -25.22
CA PRO A 42 -2.22 -16.66 -25.83
C PRO A 42 -1.59 -15.76 -24.78
N LYS A 43 -0.27 -15.65 -24.81
CA LYS A 43 0.49 -14.87 -23.82
C LYS A 43 -0.05 -13.45 -23.64
N ALA A 44 -0.43 -12.79 -24.74
CA ALA A 44 -1.00 -11.44 -24.72
C ALA A 44 -2.27 -11.32 -23.87
N TRP A 45 -3.07 -12.37 -23.77
CA TRP A 45 -4.29 -12.36 -22.95
C TRP A 45 -3.98 -12.50 -21.46
N VAL A 46 -3.03 -13.35 -21.13
CA VAL A 46 -2.58 -13.58 -19.75
C VAL A 46 -1.87 -12.33 -19.24
N ASP A 47 -0.94 -11.77 -20.04
CA ASP A 47 -0.24 -10.53 -19.71
C ASP A 47 -1.23 -9.38 -19.49
N ALA A 48 -2.26 -9.26 -20.36
CA ALA A 48 -3.29 -8.25 -20.22
C ALA A 48 -4.12 -8.43 -18.94
N ALA A 49 -4.45 -9.67 -18.56
CA ALA A 49 -5.16 -9.93 -17.30
C ALA A 49 -4.30 -9.54 -16.08
N VAL A 50 -3.02 -9.92 -16.08
CA VAL A 50 -2.07 -9.53 -15.01
C VAL A 50 -1.92 -8.01 -14.94
N GLN A 51 -1.76 -7.34 -16.10
CA GLN A 51 -1.65 -5.89 -16.15
C GLN A 51 -2.93 -5.21 -15.65
N GLY A 52 -4.11 -5.72 -16.02
CA GLY A 52 -5.39 -5.17 -15.55
C GLY A 52 -5.58 -5.26 -14.04
N VAL A 53 -5.10 -6.33 -13.40
CA VAL A 53 -5.03 -6.42 -11.93
C VAL A 53 -4.05 -5.40 -11.38
N THR A 54 -2.85 -5.32 -11.95
CA THR A 54 -1.79 -4.40 -11.48
C THR A 54 -2.22 -2.95 -11.54
N ASP A 55 -2.83 -2.53 -12.65
CA ASP A 55 -3.34 -1.17 -12.82
C ASP A 55 -4.48 -0.86 -11.84
N ALA A 56 -5.34 -1.82 -11.57
CA ALA A 56 -6.42 -1.68 -10.60
C ALA A 56 -5.90 -1.58 -9.15
N LEU A 57 -4.82 -2.30 -8.81
CA LEU A 57 -4.14 -2.17 -7.52
C LEU A 57 -3.53 -0.76 -7.34
N GLN A 58 -2.96 -0.20 -8.40
CA GLN A 58 -2.31 1.11 -8.38
C GLN A 58 -3.29 2.28 -8.44
N SER A 59 -4.36 2.15 -9.21
CA SER A 59 -5.35 3.22 -9.38
C SER A 59 -6.34 3.33 -8.23
N GLY A 60 -6.35 2.39 -7.31
CA GLY A 60 -7.28 2.36 -6.20
C GLY A 60 -8.69 1.99 -6.64
N ALA A 61 -8.95 0.70 -6.65
CA ALA A 61 -10.16 0.12 -7.22
C ALA A 61 -11.49 0.59 -6.58
N ILE A 62 -11.45 1.17 -5.38
CA ILE A 62 -12.65 1.61 -4.63
C ILE A 62 -12.60 3.11 -4.31
N THR A 63 -11.52 3.57 -3.67
CA THR A 63 -11.45 4.92 -3.09
C THR A 63 -10.52 5.87 -3.83
N GLY A 64 -9.87 5.40 -4.91
CA GLY A 64 -8.85 6.16 -5.64
C GLY A 64 -7.46 6.13 -4.99
N TYR A 65 -7.30 5.48 -3.83
CA TYR A 65 -5.99 5.27 -3.21
C TYR A 65 -5.40 3.93 -3.60
N PRO A 66 -4.10 3.85 -3.93
CA PRO A 66 -3.43 2.59 -4.22
C PRO A 66 -3.61 1.57 -3.09
N LEU A 67 -3.84 0.32 -3.48
CA LEU A 67 -3.89 -0.78 -2.53
C LEU A 67 -2.48 -1.16 -2.08
N GLN A 68 -2.36 -1.60 -0.83
CA GLN A 68 -1.11 -2.01 -0.22
C GLN A 68 -1.26 -3.40 0.41
N ASP A 69 -0.22 -4.21 0.26
CA ASP A 69 -0.11 -5.51 0.93
C ASP A 69 -1.25 -6.48 0.57
N VAL A 70 -1.51 -6.61 -0.73
CA VAL A 70 -2.52 -7.52 -1.29
C VAL A 70 -1.86 -8.57 -2.18
N ASP A 71 -2.22 -9.83 -1.98
CA ASP A 71 -1.90 -10.94 -2.86
C ASP A 71 -3.12 -11.24 -3.74
N VAL A 72 -2.95 -11.16 -5.04
CA VAL A 72 -4.00 -11.48 -6.01
C VAL A 72 -3.58 -12.70 -6.83
N THR A 73 -4.35 -13.76 -6.74
CA THR A 73 -4.18 -14.95 -7.57
C THR A 73 -5.28 -14.99 -8.62
N ILE A 74 -4.91 -14.93 -9.89
CA ILE A 74 -5.83 -15.18 -10.99
C ILE A 74 -6.07 -16.68 -11.04
N THR A 75 -7.30 -17.13 -10.75
CA THR A 75 -7.66 -18.53 -10.59
C THR A 75 -8.27 -19.13 -11.87
N GLY A 76 -8.60 -18.31 -12.85
CA GLY A 76 -9.13 -18.79 -14.11
C GLY A 76 -9.40 -17.70 -15.12
N LEU A 77 -9.38 -18.10 -16.38
CA LEU A 77 -9.80 -17.31 -17.52
C LEU A 77 -10.87 -18.10 -18.30
N LYS A 78 -11.82 -17.42 -18.89
CA LYS A 78 -12.75 -18.03 -19.87
C LYS A 78 -12.60 -17.33 -21.20
N ARG A 79 -12.53 -18.13 -22.27
CA ARG A 79 -12.47 -17.62 -23.64
C ARG A 79 -13.83 -17.77 -24.35
N ARG A 80 -14.05 -16.92 -25.33
CA ARG A 80 -15.16 -17.00 -26.27
C ARG A 80 -14.58 -16.83 -27.66
N ASP A 81 -14.91 -17.76 -28.55
CA ASP A 81 -14.39 -17.72 -29.90
C ASP A 81 -14.77 -16.40 -30.61
N ASN A 82 -13.85 -15.90 -31.42
CA ASN A 82 -13.95 -14.69 -32.23
C ASN A 82 -14.17 -13.35 -31.49
N THR A 83 -14.24 -13.33 -30.15
CA THR A 83 -14.45 -12.10 -29.39
C THR A 83 -13.46 -11.90 -28.24
N SER A 84 -12.78 -12.97 -27.78
CA SER A 84 -11.76 -12.85 -26.73
C SER A 84 -10.58 -12.01 -27.22
N SER A 85 -10.15 -11.07 -26.40
CA SER A 85 -9.10 -10.12 -26.76
C SER A 85 -8.32 -9.66 -25.53
N ALA A 86 -7.08 -9.23 -25.71
CA ALA A 86 -6.26 -8.66 -24.64
C ALA A 86 -6.96 -7.49 -23.94
N PRO A 87 -7.54 -6.48 -24.62
CA PRO A 87 -8.31 -5.44 -23.94
C PRO A 87 -9.48 -5.98 -23.11
N GLY A 88 -10.16 -7.03 -23.59
CA GLY A 88 -11.25 -7.67 -22.85
C GLY A 88 -10.79 -8.28 -21.54
N TYR A 89 -9.65 -8.98 -21.52
CA TYR A 89 -9.10 -9.56 -20.29
C TYR A 89 -8.54 -8.49 -19.35
N HIS A 90 -7.92 -7.46 -19.87
CA HIS A 90 -7.46 -6.33 -19.05
C HIS A 90 -8.63 -5.67 -18.28
N MET A 91 -9.70 -5.33 -18.98
CA MET A 91 -10.90 -4.72 -18.37
C MET A 91 -11.58 -5.67 -17.38
N ALA A 92 -11.71 -6.95 -17.75
CA ALA A 92 -12.35 -7.96 -16.90
C ALA A 92 -11.56 -8.20 -15.61
N ALA A 93 -10.24 -8.21 -15.67
CA ALA A 93 -9.37 -8.39 -14.51
C ALA A 93 -9.51 -7.24 -13.51
N GLY A 94 -9.48 -5.99 -13.97
CA GLY A 94 -9.73 -4.82 -13.13
C GLY A 94 -11.14 -4.82 -12.52
N ALA A 95 -12.16 -5.23 -13.29
CA ALA A 95 -13.53 -5.35 -12.80
C ALA A 95 -13.68 -6.45 -11.75
N ALA A 96 -13.02 -7.60 -11.96
CA ALA A 96 -13.02 -8.71 -11.00
C ALA A 96 -12.37 -8.32 -9.68
N LEU A 97 -11.23 -7.60 -9.71
CA LEU A 97 -10.59 -7.10 -8.50
C LEU A 97 -11.48 -6.11 -7.75
N ARG A 98 -12.07 -5.13 -8.45
CA ARG A 98 -13.01 -4.19 -7.80
C ARG A 98 -14.15 -4.90 -7.09
N ARG A 99 -14.71 -5.93 -7.71
CA ARG A 99 -15.79 -6.73 -7.09
C ARG A 99 -15.31 -7.50 -5.87
N ALA A 100 -14.16 -8.16 -5.94
CA ALA A 100 -13.58 -8.87 -4.81
C ALA A 100 -13.28 -7.94 -3.61
N LEU A 101 -12.82 -6.71 -3.89
CA LEU A 101 -12.52 -5.72 -2.86
C LEU A 101 -13.78 -5.09 -2.25
N ALA A 102 -14.87 -4.98 -2.99
CA ALA A 102 -16.15 -4.50 -2.45
C ALA A 102 -16.68 -5.42 -1.34
N ASP A 103 -16.41 -6.72 -1.46
CA ASP A 103 -16.82 -7.73 -0.48
C ASP A 103 -15.80 -7.91 0.67
N ALA A 104 -14.62 -7.30 0.57
CA ALA A 104 -13.48 -7.53 1.47
C ALA A 104 -13.33 -6.48 2.58
N ASP A 105 -14.22 -5.48 2.67
CA ASP A 105 -14.20 -4.38 3.65
C ASP A 105 -12.80 -3.71 3.78
N PRO A 106 -12.30 -3.07 2.72
CA PRO A 106 -10.97 -2.47 2.72
C PRO A 106 -10.89 -1.29 3.69
N VAL A 107 -9.77 -1.19 4.41
CA VAL A 107 -9.52 -0.12 5.38
C VAL A 107 -8.56 0.91 4.82
N ALA A 108 -8.80 2.19 5.12
CA ALA A 108 -7.85 3.24 4.81
C ALA A 108 -6.59 3.10 5.67
N LEU A 109 -5.43 3.27 5.04
CA LEU A 109 -4.15 3.33 5.71
C LEU A 109 -3.61 4.76 5.65
N GLU A 110 -2.91 5.16 6.71
CA GLU A 110 -2.23 6.45 6.78
C GLU A 110 -0.72 6.26 6.86
N PRO A 111 0.08 7.22 6.35
CA PRO A 111 1.52 7.22 6.54
C PRO A 111 1.86 7.40 8.01
N VAL A 112 2.67 6.51 8.55
CA VAL A 112 3.29 6.61 9.87
C VAL A 112 4.75 6.97 9.69
N MET A 113 5.20 7.97 10.43
CA MET A 113 6.55 8.50 10.37
C MET A 113 7.37 8.00 11.56
N ALA A 114 8.59 7.55 11.29
CA ALA A 114 9.63 7.45 12.31
C ALA A 114 10.15 8.85 12.62
N VAL A 115 10.07 9.23 13.88
CA VAL A 115 10.41 10.57 14.37
C VAL A 115 11.56 10.49 15.36
N GLU A 116 12.60 11.29 15.13
CA GLU A 116 13.68 11.49 16.09
C GLU A 116 13.68 12.96 16.52
N ILE A 117 13.62 13.19 17.83
CA ILE A 117 13.69 14.51 18.44
C ILE A 117 14.90 14.57 19.35
N VAL A 118 15.78 15.54 19.11
CA VAL A 118 16.97 15.79 19.93
C VAL A 118 16.75 17.08 20.71
N VAL A 119 16.79 17.01 22.05
CA VAL A 119 16.55 18.15 22.93
C VAL A 119 17.50 18.15 24.14
N PRO A 120 17.83 19.33 24.72
CA PRO A 120 18.39 19.38 26.04
C PRO A 120 17.44 18.79 27.09
N GLU A 121 17.98 18.18 28.14
CA GLU A 121 17.21 17.54 29.22
C GLU A 121 16.09 18.42 29.79
N ALA A 122 16.38 19.73 29.97
CA ALA A 122 15.41 20.70 30.50
C ALA A 122 14.13 20.85 29.65
N HIS A 123 14.16 20.46 28.36
CA HIS A 123 13.02 20.55 27.43
C HIS A 123 12.42 19.21 27.10
N LEU A 124 12.95 18.11 27.65
CA LEU A 124 12.48 16.74 27.31
C LEU A 124 10.99 16.54 27.64
N GLY A 125 10.55 16.97 28.82
CA GLY A 125 9.15 16.84 29.23
C GLY A 125 8.18 17.56 28.29
N ALA A 126 8.53 18.76 27.84
CA ALA A 126 7.74 19.52 26.87
C ALA A 126 7.68 18.82 25.51
N ALA A 127 8.82 18.26 25.05
CA ALA A 127 8.87 17.52 23.79
C ALA A 127 8.02 16.25 23.83
N ILE A 128 8.08 15.46 24.90
CA ILE A 128 7.26 14.26 25.12
C ILE A 128 5.78 14.61 25.12
N SER A 129 5.37 15.65 25.88
CA SER A 129 3.97 16.08 25.94
C SER A 129 3.43 16.50 24.57
N LEU A 130 4.19 17.30 23.82
CA LEU A 130 3.81 17.73 22.48
C LEU A 130 3.71 16.55 21.49
N PHE A 131 4.67 15.65 21.55
CA PHE A 131 4.69 14.47 20.69
C PHE A 131 3.50 13.56 20.98
N GLY A 132 3.20 13.32 22.27
CA GLY A 132 2.00 12.56 22.67
C GLY A 132 0.69 13.23 22.25
N ALA A 133 0.59 14.57 22.32
CA ALA A 133 -0.58 15.32 21.87
C ALA A 133 -0.84 15.18 20.36
N CYS A 134 0.21 14.92 19.58
CA CYS A 134 0.13 14.61 18.15
C CYS A 134 -0.08 13.09 17.87
N GLY A 135 -0.53 12.31 18.85
CA GLY A 135 -0.71 10.87 18.70
C GLY A 135 0.61 10.09 18.54
N GLY A 136 1.74 10.75 18.84
CA GLY A 136 3.06 10.12 18.80
C GLY A 136 3.23 9.11 19.92
N LYS A 137 3.85 7.98 19.58
CA LYS A 137 4.23 6.93 20.54
C LYS A 137 5.74 6.90 20.67
N VAL A 138 6.25 7.22 21.87
CA VAL A 138 7.69 7.13 22.17
C VAL A 138 8.07 5.66 22.29
N GLU A 139 9.11 5.26 21.57
CA GLU A 139 9.64 3.89 21.60
C GLU A 139 10.96 3.81 22.37
N ASN A 140 11.83 4.79 22.13
CA ASN A 140 13.15 4.84 22.74
C ASN A 140 13.48 6.23 23.27
N LEU A 141 14.26 6.27 24.36
CA LEU A 141 14.87 7.46 24.90
C LEU A 141 16.34 7.17 25.15
N LEU A 142 17.21 7.94 24.51
CA LEU A 142 18.65 7.73 24.52
C LEU A 142 19.36 9.00 24.99
N ASP A 143 20.54 8.85 25.57
CA ASP A 143 21.48 9.93 25.84
C ASP A 143 22.57 9.98 24.77
N ARG A 144 22.76 11.16 24.15
CA ARG A 144 23.80 11.38 23.15
C ARG A 144 24.46 12.72 23.39
N ALA A 145 25.72 12.69 23.77
CA ALA A 145 26.55 13.90 23.98
C ALA A 145 25.90 14.99 24.87
N GLY A 146 25.23 14.56 25.95
CA GLY A 146 24.58 15.49 26.89
C GLY A 146 23.21 16.01 26.42
N GLN A 147 22.68 15.47 25.36
CA GLN A 147 21.32 15.73 24.88
C GLN A 147 20.47 14.46 24.98
N LYS A 148 19.15 14.62 25.14
CA LYS A 148 18.19 13.54 25.07
C LYS A 148 17.73 13.37 23.64
N VAL A 149 17.77 12.13 23.17
CA VAL A 149 17.26 11.72 21.85
C VAL A 149 16.03 10.86 22.06
N MET A 150 14.89 11.37 21.67
CA MET A 150 13.61 10.66 21.71
C MET A 150 13.31 10.12 20.33
N GLN A 151 13.04 8.83 20.23
CA GLN A 151 12.62 8.16 19.01
C GLN A 151 11.22 7.58 19.19
N GLY A 152 10.42 7.64 18.14
CA GLY A 152 9.06 7.11 18.17
C GLY A 152 8.37 7.18 16.83
N LEU A 153 7.10 6.81 16.83
CA LEU A 153 6.24 6.76 15.64
C LEU A 153 5.08 7.74 15.80
N ALA A 154 4.73 8.43 14.71
CA ALA A 154 3.57 9.32 14.70
C ALA A 154 2.86 9.32 13.33
N PRO A 155 1.50 9.47 13.30
CA PRO A 155 0.76 9.63 12.05
C PRO A 155 1.15 10.94 11.36
N LEU A 156 1.46 10.89 10.07
CA LEU A 156 1.89 12.07 9.31
C LEU A 156 0.88 13.22 9.40
N ARG A 157 -0.41 12.93 9.33
CA ARG A 157 -1.47 13.97 9.35
C ARG A 157 -1.44 14.82 10.61
N GLN A 158 -1.00 14.27 11.74
CA GLN A 158 -0.93 15.00 13.03
C GLN A 158 0.40 15.71 13.24
N MET A 159 1.37 15.50 12.35
CA MET A 159 2.67 16.16 12.43
C MET A 159 2.72 17.54 11.73
N PHE A 160 1.63 17.95 11.08
CA PHE A 160 1.53 19.28 10.48
C PHE A 160 1.58 20.36 11.58
N GLY A 161 2.52 21.29 11.47
CA GLY A 161 2.75 22.34 12.47
C GLY A 161 3.55 21.90 13.70
N PHE A 162 3.80 20.60 13.89
CA PHE A 162 4.55 20.05 15.03
C PHE A 162 5.94 20.69 15.17
N SER A 163 6.68 20.85 14.08
CA SER A 163 8.00 21.49 14.06
C SER A 163 7.97 22.89 14.65
N THR A 164 6.95 23.69 14.34
CA THR A 164 6.79 25.05 14.87
C THR A 164 6.47 25.01 16.37
N SER A 165 5.55 24.15 16.78
CA SER A 165 5.20 23.99 18.20
C SER A 165 6.39 23.50 19.03
N LEU A 166 7.15 22.56 18.50
CA LEU A 166 8.36 22.03 19.15
C LEU A 166 9.43 23.13 19.33
N ARG A 167 9.68 23.93 18.28
CA ARG A 167 10.62 25.07 18.37
C ARG A 167 10.19 26.08 19.41
N SER A 168 8.92 26.43 19.44
CA SER A 168 8.38 27.37 20.44
C SER A 168 8.54 26.82 21.85
N ALA A 169 8.20 25.58 22.12
CA ALA A 169 8.28 24.97 23.45
C ALA A 169 9.72 24.70 23.91
N THR A 170 10.68 24.63 23.00
CA THR A 170 12.06 24.32 23.31
C THR A 170 13.01 25.54 23.07
N GLN A 171 12.42 26.71 22.85
CA GLN A 171 13.20 27.95 22.57
C GLN A 171 14.16 27.79 21.37
N GLY A 172 13.74 27.00 20.36
CA GLY A 172 14.55 26.73 19.18
C GLY A 172 15.67 25.70 19.37
N ARG A 173 15.76 25.04 20.54
CA ARG A 173 16.87 24.13 20.90
C ARG A 173 16.63 22.68 20.49
N ALA A 174 15.44 22.35 19.95
CA ALA A 174 15.14 20.98 19.48
C ALA A 174 15.54 20.79 18.04
N GLY A 175 16.16 19.64 17.76
CA GLY A 175 16.28 19.06 16.42
C GLY A 175 15.13 18.08 16.16
N LEU A 176 14.61 18.05 14.92
CA LEU A 176 13.56 17.15 14.49
C LEU A 176 13.96 16.50 13.17
N VAL A 177 13.89 15.18 13.12
CA VAL A 177 14.04 14.38 11.89
C VAL A 177 12.81 13.50 11.77
N MET A 178 12.22 13.46 10.59
CA MET A 178 11.11 12.56 10.26
C MET A 178 11.42 11.79 8.98
N LYS A 179 11.13 10.50 9.01
CA LYS A 179 11.26 9.61 7.85
C LYS A 179 9.98 8.77 7.71
N PHE A 180 9.59 8.48 6.49
CA PHE A 180 8.52 7.52 6.26
C PHE A 180 8.92 6.15 6.81
N GLU A 181 8.07 5.53 7.60
CA GLU A 181 8.29 4.20 8.14
C GLU A 181 7.40 3.17 7.45
N LYS A 182 6.09 3.38 7.49
CA LYS A 182 5.11 2.43 6.94
C LYS A 182 3.76 3.09 6.72
N PHE A 183 2.90 2.39 5.97
CA PHE A 183 1.46 2.64 6.03
C PHE A 183 0.83 1.77 7.11
N ASP A 184 -0.05 2.32 7.92
CA ASP A 184 -0.75 1.57 8.96
C ASP A 184 -2.15 2.14 9.22
N ARG A 185 -2.97 1.36 9.90
CA ARG A 185 -4.26 1.81 10.42
C ARG A 185 -4.01 2.69 11.65
N VAL A 186 -4.56 3.90 11.65
CA VAL A 186 -4.35 4.90 12.71
C VAL A 186 -5.68 5.30 13.33
#